data_1da8ee9cb8e6bb2c3598a62b28254643
#
_entry.id   1da8ee9cb8e6bb2c3598a62b28254643
#
_cell.length_a   1.000
_cell.length_b   1.000
_cell.length_c   1.000
_cell.angle_alpha   90.00
_cell.angle_beta   90.00
_cell.angle_gamma   90.00
#
_symmetry.space_group_name_H-M   'P 1'
#
loop_
_entity.id
_entity.type
_entity.pdbx_description
1 polymer ?
#
loop_
_entity_poly.entity_id
_entity_poly.type
_entity_poly.pdbx_seq_one_letter_code
_entity_poly.pdbx_strand_id
1 'polypeptide(L)'
;MTNPELSTTSKSYLKDMGWCEERIVDPTPFFSAMRDEGYPYFPTSSHFLSKFGGMVGKMPSYRDSTVKQSVHFNPTLAMEHIYREKVIAYEHRVSEELVVVGELYDGHMVLMLSRTGKLFGAYDDFLCLFGNSIEEGLNSLFEQRDVIEIP
;
A
#
# COMPACT_ATOMS: atom_id res chain seq x y z
N MET A 1 -16.74 -7.82 18.55
CA MET A 1 -15.76 -8.00 17.48
C MET A 1 -14.83 -6.81 17.46
N THR A 2 -13.54 -7.02 17.71
CA THR A 2 -12.55 -5.93 17.66
C THR A 2 -12.08 -5.72 16.22
N ASN A 3 -11.96 -4.47 15.81
CA ASN A 3 -11.36 -4.13 14.53
C ASN A 3 -9.88 -4.50 14.57
N PRO A 4 -9.31 -4.94 13.45
CA PRO A 4 -7.86 -5.19 13.38
C PRO A 4 -7.08 -3.94 13.75
N GLU A 5 -6.01 -4.11 14.51
CA GLU A 5 -5.10 -3.03 14.89
C GLU A 5 -3.71 -3.33 14.33
N LEU A 6 -2.90 -2.29 14.22
CA LEU A 6 -1.50 -2.48 13.86
C LEU A 6 -0.79 -3.31 14.92
N SER A 7 -0.07 -4.34 14.49
CA SER A 7 0.69 -5.20 15.37
C SER A 7 1.94 -4.48 15.90
N THR A 8 2.54 -5.03 16.96
CA THR A 8 3.80 -4.52 17.50
C THR A 8 4.89 -4.51 16.42
N THR A 9 4.96 -5.56 15.59
CA THR A 9 5.91 -5.65 14.48
C THR A 9 5.69 -4.53 13.47
N SER A 10 4.43 -4.33 13.03
CA SER A 10 4.11 -3.26 12.09
C SER A 10 4.45 -1.89 12.66
N LYS A 11 4.09 -1.63 13.91
CA LYS A 11 4.40 -0.35 14.56
C LYS A 11 5.90 -0.10 14.64
N SER A 12 6.69 -1.14 14.87
CA SER A 12 8.16 -1.01 14.94
C SER A 12 8.72 -0.56 13.59
N TYR A 13 8.32 -1.20 12.49
CA TYR A 13 8.76 -0.80 11.15
C TYR A 13 8.30 0.62 10.81
N LEU A 14 7.03 0.92 11.10
CA LEU A 14 6.48 2.25 10.82
C LEU A 14 7.18 3.35 11.61
N LYS A 15 7.49 3.10 12.88
CA LYS A 15 8.21 4.08 13.71
C LYS A 15 9.62 4.34 13.16
N ASP A 16 10.30 3.31 12.67
CA ASP A 16 11.60 3.47 12.02
C ASP A 16 11.51 4.33 10.76
N MET A 17 10.33 4.39 10.14
CA MET A 17 10.05 5.22 8.96
C MET A 17 9.61 6.64 9.34
N GLY A 18 9.46 6.94 10.63
CA GLY A 18 9.04 8.25 11.10
C GLY A 18 7.58 8.36 11.53
N TRP A 19 6.86 7.24 11.61
CA TRP A 19 5.45 7.25 12.02
C TRP A 19 5.30 7.35 13.55
N CYS A 20 4.21 7.99 13.98
CA CYS A 20 3.74 7.96 15.36
C CYS A 20 2.21 7.96 15.37
N GLU A 21 1.61 7.65 16.51
CA GLU A 21 0.14 7.52 16.61
C GLU A 21 -0.58 8.81 16.20
N GLU A 22 0.02 9.97 16.46
CA GLU A 22 -0.58 11.27 16.19
C GLU A 22 -0.26 11.81 14.81
N ARG A 23 0.48 11.06 13.99
CA ARG A 23 0.91 11.54 12.68
C ARG A 23 -0.30 11.82 11.78
N ILE A 24 -0.37 13.05 11.31
CA ILE A 24 -1.35 13.47 10.30
C ILE A 24 -0.62 14.35 9.30
N VAL A 25 -0.68 14.02 8.02
CA VAL A 25 -0.16 14.86 6.93
C VAL A 25 -1.30 15.20 6.00
N ASP A 26 -1.16 16.32 5.28
CA ASP A 26 -2.14 16.73 4.28
C ASP A 26 -1.97 15.87 3.03
N PRO A 27 -2.98 15.06 2.64
CA PRO A 27 -2.86 14.19 1.47
C PRO A 27 -3.17 14.90 0.14
N THR A 28 -3.57 16.17 0.18
CA THR A 28 -4.01 16.92 -1.01
C THR A 28 -3.01 16.86 -2.17
N PRO A 29 -1.69 17.03 -1.96
CA PRO A 29 -0.74 16.94 -3.08
C PRO A 29 -0.77 15.57 -3.77
N PHE A 30 -0.98 14.48 -3.02
CA PHE A 30 -1.08 13.15 -3.59
C PHE A 30 -2.34 13.03 -4.44
N PHE A 31 -3.48 13.54 -3.95
CA PHE A 31 -4.74 13.47 -4.71
C PHE A 31 -4.70 14.31 -5.98
N SER A 32 -4.02 15.46 -5.96
CA SER A 32 -3.84 16.25 -7.17
C SER A 32 -3.11 15.45 -8.25
N ALA A 33 -2.00 14.80 -7.87
CA ALA A 33 -1.23 13.96 -8.81
C ALA A 33 -2.04 12.75 -9.27
N MET A 34 -2.77 12.09 -8.36
CA MET A 34 -3.58 10.92 -8.68
C MET A 34 -4.71 11.28 -9.65
N ARG A 35 -5.38 12.41 -9.43
CA ARG A 35 -6.43 12.89 -10.32
C ARG A 35 -5.89 13.13 -11.74
N ASP A 36 -4.71 13.73 -11.84
CA ASP A 36 -4.10 14.00 -13.14
C ASP A 36 -3.79 12.71 -13.91
N GLU A 37 -3.59 11.60 -13.20
CA GLU A 37 -3.36 10.29 -13.80
C GLU A 37 -4.65 9.48 -13.99
N GLY A 38 -5.82 10.06 -13.67
CA GLY A 38 -7.12 9.42 -13.90
C GLY A 38 -7.61 8.53 -12.77
N TYR A 39 -7.05 8.66 -11.57
CA TYR A 39 -7.50 7.88 -10.42
C TYR A 39 -8.70 8.52 -9.74
N PRO A 40 -9.64 7.72 -9.23
CA PRO A 40 -10.75 8.23 -8.43
C PRO A 40 -10.28 8.62 -7.02
N TYR A 41 -11.08 9.44 -6.35
CA TYR A 41 -10.91 9.72 -4.93
C TYR A 41 -11.87 8.83 -4.12
N PHE A 42 -11.38 8.26 -3.03
CA PHE A 42 -12.27 7.67 -2.03
C PHE A 42 -11.71 7.83 -0.60
N PRO A 43 -12.62 7.84 0.41
CA PRO A 43 -12.22 8.15 1.79
C PRO A 43 -11.16 7.22 2.38
N THR A 44 -11.14 5.96 1.99
CA THR A 44 -10.13 5.00 2.49
C THR A 44 -8.72 5.42 2.10
N SER A 45 -8.54 5.94 0.88
CA SER A 45 -7.22 6.42 0.47
C SER A 45 -6.83 7.70 1.20
N SER A 46 -7.80 8.58 1.51
CA SER A 46 -7.53 9.76 2.32
C SER A 46 -7.07 9.37 3.72
N HIS A 47 -7.74 8.42 4.33
CA HIS A 47 -7.35 7.92 5.66
C HIS A 47 -5.94 7.33 5.64
N PHE A 48 -5.65 6.46 4.67
CA PHE A 48 -4.34 5.85 4.54
C PHE A 48 -3.24 6.91 4.36
N LEU A 49 -3.43 7.83 3.42
CA LEU A 49 -2.39 8.80 3.06
C LEU A 49 -2.21 9.87 4.13
N SER A 50 -3.25 10.22 4.88
CA SER A 50 -3.10 11.17 5.99
C SER A 50 -2.27 10.57 7.13
N LYS A 51 -2.27 9.27 7.29
CA LYS A 51 -1.51 8.57 8.33
C LYS A 51 -0.11 8.18 7.87
N PHE A 52 0.02 7.68 6.65
CA PHE A 52 1.25 7.03 6.18
C PHE A 52 1.86 7.69 4.94
N GLY A 53 1.15 8.62 4.31
CA GLY A 53 1.58 9.20 3.04
C GLY A 53 2.96 9.84 3.11
N GLY A 54 3.79 9.54 2.11
CA GLY A 54 5.13 10.12 1.99
C GLY A 54 6.22 9.39 2.78
N MET A 55 5.86 8.41 3.60
CA MET A 55 6.86 7.68 4.40
C MET A 55 7.69 6.76 3.52
N VAL A 56 8.98 6.63 3.86
CA VAL A 56 9.91 5.73 3.18
C VAL A 56 10.79 5.04 4.23
N GLY A 57 11.11 3.78 3.99
CA GLY A 57 11.95 3.02 4.90
C GLY A 57 12.38 1.70 4.32
N LYS A 58 12.71 0.76 5.20
CA LYS A 58 13.20 -0.57 4.83
C LYS A 58 12.36 -1.65 5.47
N MET A 59 12.27 -2.77 4.79
CA MET A 59 11.60 -3.97 5.28
C MET A 59 12.35 -5.21 4.79
N PRO A 60 12.16 -6.37 5.44
CA PRO A 60 12.81 -7.60 4.97
C PRO A 60 12.32 -7.99 3.58
N SER A 61 13.24 -8.51 2.75
CA SER A 61 12.88 -9.12 1.48
C SER A 61 12.04 -10.38 1.73
N TYR A 62 11.06 -10.63 0.88
CA TYR A 62 10.25 -11.85 0.99
C TYR A 62 11.04 -13.13 0.67
N ARG A 63 12.18 -13.01 -0.02
CA ARG A 63 13.03 -14.16 -0.37
C ARG A 63 14.06 -14.45 0.70
N ASP A 64 14.56 -13.41 1.38
CA ASP A 64 15.64 -13.55 2.36
C ASP A 64 15.47 -12.44 3.39
N SER A 65 15.00 -12.80 4.58
CA SER A 65 14.72 -11.84 5.64
C SER A 65 15.97 -11.13 6.17
N THR A 66 17.17 -11.61 5.84
CA THR A 66 18.43 -10.93 6.21
C THR A 66 18.73 -9.76 5.28
N VAL A 67 18.07 -9.71 4.10
CA VAL A 67 18.23 -8.63 3.12
C VAL A 67 17.12 -7.63 3.34
N LYS A 68 17.44 -6.33 3.39
CA LYS A 68 16.46 -5.26 3.52
C LYS A 68 16.22 -4.61 2.16
N GLN A 69 14.95 -4.32 1.88
CA GLN A 69 14.53 -3.64 0.66
C GLN A 69 13.68 -2.44 1.00
N SER A 70 13.64 -1.45 0.12
CA SER A 70 12.88 -0.23 0.39
C SER A 70 11.39 -0.45 0.26
N VAL A 71 10.65 0.31 1.05
CA VAL A 71 9.19 0.43 1.02
C VAL A 71 8.86 1.92 1.13
N HIS A 72 7.85 2.35 0.38
CA HIS A 72 7.35 3.72 0.52
C HIS A 72 5.83 3.77 0.32
N PHE A 73 5.22 4.79 0.90
CA PHE A 73 3.79 5.07 0.75
C PHE A 73 3.59 6.41 0.05
N ASN A 74 4.15 6.51 -1.16
CA ASN A 74 4.09 7.72 -1.98
C ASN A 74 3.47 7.41 -3.33
N PRO A 75 2.18 7.76 -3.54
CA PRO A 75 1.50 7.49 -4.80
C PRO A 75 2.18 8.14 -6.00
N THR A 76 2.72 9.35 -5.82
CA THR A 76 3.35 10.08 -6.93
C THR A 76 4.56 9.32 -7.47
N LEU A 77 5.41 8.80 -6.57
CA LEU A 77 6.55 7.98 -6.98
C LEU A 77 6.10 6.67 -7.62
N ALA A 78 5.10 6.01 -7.03
CA ALA A 78 4.62 4.74 -7.55
C ALA A 78 4.03 4.88 -8.94
N MET A 79 3.30 5.98 -9.22
CA MET A 79 2.71 6.23 -10.53
C MET A 79 3.74 6.46 -11.62
N GLU A 80 4.99 6.75 -11.28
CA GLU A 80 6.07 6.85 -12.28
C GLU A 80 6.42 5.48 -12.89
N HIS A 81 6.05 4.39 -12.23
CA HIS A 81 6.43 3.03 -12.62
C HIS A 81 5.25 2.16 -13.08
N ILE A 82 4.03 2.68 -13.08
CA ILE A 82 2.86 1.92 -13.53
C ILE A 82 1.86 2.84 -14.21
N TYR A 83 1.30 2.40 -15.33
CA TYR A 83 0.26 3.14 -16.03
C TYR A 83 -1.12 2.82 -15.46
N ARG A 84 -2.02 3.80 -15.54
CA ARG A 84 -3.41 3.65 -15.08
C ARG A 84 -4.12 2.45 -15.73
N GLU A 85 -3.83 2.19 -17.02
CA GLU A 85 -4.43 1.06 -17.74
C GLU A 85 -4.11 -0.29 -17.11
N LYS A 86 -2.88 -0.44 -16.58
CA LYS A 86 -2.50 -1.69 -15.89
C LYS A 86 -3.28 -1.84 -14.59
N VAL A 87 -3.47 -0.74 -13.86
CA VAL A 87 -4.27 -0.75 -12.63
C VAL A 87 -5.73 -1.09 -12.93
N ILE A 88 -6.27 -0.57 -14.04
CA ILE A 88 -7.64 -0.91 -14.46
C ILE A 88 -7.77 -2.41 -14.73
N ALA A 89 -6.73 -3.02 -15.32
CA ALA A 89 -6.73 -4.48 -15.51
C ALA A 89 -6.79 -5.23 -14.18
N TYR A 90 -6.08 -4.76 -13.16
CA TYR A 90 -6.16 -5.33 -11.81
C TYR A 90 -7.55 -5.11 -11.19
N GLU A 91 -8.16 -3.93 -11.40
CA GLU A 91 -9.52 -3.65 -10.92
C GLU A 91 -10.53 -4.69 -11.39
N HIS A 92 -10.43 -5.10 -12.65
CA HIS A 92 -11.33 -6.13 -13.20
C HIS A 92 -11.18 -7.47 -12.45
N ARG A 93 -9.97 -7.79 -12.02
CA ARG A 93 -9.70 -9.06 -11.33
C ARG A 93 -10.20 -9.06 -9.89
N VAL A 94 -10.18 -7.91 -9.21
CA VAL A 94 -10.63 -7.80 -7.81
C VAL A 94 -12.07 -7.31 -7.70
N SER A 95 -12.68 -6.87 -8.80
CA SER A 95 -14.06 -6.33 -8.85
C SER A 95 -14.24 -5.10 -7.95
N GLU A 96 -13.22 -4.27 -7.84
CA GLU A 96 -13.25 -3.01 -7.10
C GLU A 96 -12.36 -1.98 -7.78
N GLU A 97 -12.67 -0.70 -7.55
CA GLU A 97 -11.76 0.37 -7.96
C GLU A 97 -10.53 0.37 -7.04
N LEU A 98 -9.37 0.64 -7.63
CA LEU A 98 -8.09 0.65 -6.94
C LEU A 98 -7.36 1.97 -7.14
N VAL A 99 -6.62 2.41 -6.13
CA VAL A 99 -5.65 3.49 -6.26
C VAL A 99 -4.28 2.97 -5.85
N VAL A 100 -3.24 3.51 -6.47
CA VAL A 100 -1.86 3.19 -6.11
C VAL A 100 -1.47 4.04 -4.90
N VAL A 101 -0.91 3.42 -3.86
CA VAL A 101 -0.54 4.12 -2.64
C VAL A 101 0.95 3.99 -2.28
N GLY A 102 1.68 3.13 -2.96
CA GLY A 102 3.10 2.95 -2.67
C GLY A 102 3.76 1.84 -3.45
N GLU A 103 4.96 1.49 -3.03
CA GLU A 103 5.72 0.39 -3.63
C GLU A 103 6.49 -0.37 -2.56
N LEU A 104 6.69 -1.66 -2.80
CA LEU A 104 7.42 -2.57 -1.92
C LEU A 104 8.62 -3.16 -2.65
N TYR A 105 9.56 -3.69 -1.89
CA TYR A 105 10.68 -4.49 -2.41
C TYR A 105 11.48 -3.75 -3.48
N ASP A 106 11.95 -2.54 -3.13
CA ASP A 106 12.75 -1.67 -4.02
C ASP A 106 11.99 -1.28 -5.30
N GLY A 107 10.66 -1.15 -5.20
CA GLY A 107 9.82 -0.78 -6.33
C GLY A 107 9.39 -1.94 -7.22
N HIS A 108 9.73 -3.18 -6.83
CA HIS A 108 9.35 -4.36 -7.61
C HIS A 108 7.84 -4.63 -7.58
N MET A 109 7.18 -4.30 -6.47
CA MET A 109 5.74 -4.55 -6.30
C MET A 109 5.00 -3.26 -6.01
N VAL A 110 3.94 -2.98 -6.77
CA VAL A 110 3.07 -1.83 -6.50
C VAL A 110 2.09 -2.19 -5.38
N LEU A 111 1.85 -1.23 -4.49
CA LEU A 111 0.89 -1.36 -3.40
C LEU A 111 -0.37 -0.57 -3.75
N MET A 112 -1.52 -1.22 -3.69
CA MET A 112 -2.79 -0.64 -4.09
C MET A 112 -3.83 -0.78 -2.99
N LEU A 113 -4.72 0.21 -2.91
CA LEU A 113 -5.80 0.23 -1.93
C LEU A 113 -7.13 0.30 -2.67
N SER A 114 -8.09 -0.55 -2.26
CA SER A 114 -9.42 -0.54 -2.85
C SER A 114 -10.33 0.47 -2.15
N ARG A 115 -11.45 0.77 -2.80
CA ARG A 115 -12.47 1.68 -2.24
C ARG A 115 -12.96 1.20 -0.86
N THR A 116 -13.04 -0.11 -0.64
CA THR A 116 -13.50 -0.68 0.64
C THR A 116 -12.39 -0.85 1.67
N GLY A 117 -11.15 -0.49 1.34
CA GLY A 117 -10.03 -0.52 2.29
C GLY A 117 -9.19 -1.78 2.25
N LYS A 118 -9.36 -2.64 1.25
CA LYS A 118 -8.51 -3.82 1.07
C LYS A 118 -7.17 -3.41 0.48
N LEU A 119 -6.10 -4.04 0.94
CA LEU A 119 -4.74 -3.74 0.50
C LEU A 119 -4.22 -4.88 -0.38
N PHE A 120 -3.79 -4.51 -1.59
CA PHE A 120 -3.30 -5.44 -2.61
C PHE A 120 -1.88 -5.11 -3.02
N GLY A 121 -1.17 -6.13 -3.50
CA GLY A 121 0.13 -5.94 -4.14
C GLY A 121 0.16 -6.61 -5.50
N ALA A 122 0.93 -6.06 -6.43
CA ALA A 122 0.99 -6.62 -7.77
C ALA A 122 2.32 -6.32 -8.47
N TYR A 123 2.73 -7.23 -9.32
CA TYR A 123 3.76 -7.01 -10.34
C TYR A 123 3.45 -7.94 -11.52
N ASP A 124 3.58 -7.42 -12.73
CA ASP A 124 3.25 -8.15 -13.96
C ASP A 124 1.85 -8.78 -13.84
N ASP A 125 1.72 -10.10 -13.99
CA ASP A 125 0.45 -10.81 -13.88
C ASP A 125 0.15 -11.29 -12.46
N PHE A 126 1.09 -11.15 -11.54
CA PHE A 126 0.89 -11.52 -10.14
C PHE A 126 0.09 -10.44 -9.41
N LEU A 127 -0.95 -10.87 -8.71
CA LEU A 127 -1.81 -9.98 -7.92
C LEU A 127 -2.20 -10.72 -6.64
N CYS A 128 -2.03 -10.06 -5.50
CA CYS A 128 -2.33 -10.69 -4.21
C CYS A 128 -3.06 -9.73 -3.28
N LEU A 129 -3.82 -10.31 -2.35
CA LEU A 129 -4.48 -9.60 -1.27
C LEU A 129 -3.63 -9.75 -0.01
N PHE A 130 -3.21 -8.62 0.57
CA PHE A 130 -2.52 -8.59 1.86
C PHE A 130 -3.51 -8.65 3.01
N GLY A 131 -4.63 -7.96 2.93
CA GLY A 131 -5.62 -7.96 3.98
C GLY A 131 -6.89 -7.22 3.59
N ASN A 132 -7.95 -7.43 4.38
CA ASN A 132 -9.27 -6.86 4.13
C ASN A 132 -9.46 -5.47 4.75
N SER A 133 -8.44 -4.96 5.43
CA SER A 133 -8.39 -3.61 5.97
C SER A 133 -6.96 -3.08 5.85
N ILE A 134 -6.80 -1.78 6.05
CA ILE A 134 -5.48 -1.15 6.02
C ILE A 134 -4.57 -1.79 7.07
N GLU A 135 -5.05 -1.92 8.30
CA GLU A 135 -4.27 -2.45 9.42
C GLU A 135 -3.91 -3.92 9.19
N GLU A 136 -4.88 -4.73 8.79
CA GLU A 136 -4.63 -6.14 8.48
C GLU A 136 -3.62 -6.29 7.34
N GLY A 137 -3.78 -5.47 6.29
CA GLY A 137 -2.87 -5.49 5.14
C GLY A 137 -1.45 -5.12 5.52
N LEU A 138 -1.27 -4.06 6.32
CA LEU A 138 0.05 -3.65 6.77
C LEU A 138 0.67 -4.70 7.70
N ASN A 139 -0.12 -5.32 8.57
CA ASN A 139 0.36 -6.41 9.42
C ASN A 139 0.87 -7.58 8.58
N SER A 140 0.12 -7.99 7.58
CA SER A 140 0.54 -9.08 6.68
C SER A 140 1.83 -8.75 5.95
N LEU A 141 1.94 -7.51 5.49
CA LEU A 141 3.11 -7.03 4.74
C LEU A 141 4.37 -7.04 5.62
N PHE A 142 4.30 -6.44 6.81
CA PHE A 142 5.48 -6.31 7.68
C PHE A 142 5.83 -7.61 8.41
N GLU A 143 4.83 -8.44 8.71
CA GLU A 143 5.06 -9.74 9.35
C GLU A 143 5.31 -10.85 8.34
N GLN A 144 5.24 -10.52 7.05
CA GLN A 144 5.44 -11.47 5.94
C GLN A 144 4.53 -12.69 6.04
N ARG A 145 3.27 -12.43 6.35
CA ARG A 145 2.23 -13.46 6.38
C ARG A 145 1.95 -13.96 4.96
N ASP A 146 1.38 -15.17 4.87
CA ASP A 146 0.94 -15.70 3.59
C ASP A 146 -0.09 -14.77 2.95
N VAL A 147 0.05 -14.54 1.65
CA VAL A 147 -0.87 -13.70 0.88
C VAL A 147 -1.84 -14.58 0.10
N ILE A 148 -2.98 -14.00 -0.27
CA ILE A 148 -3.98 -14.68 -1.10
C ILE A 148 -3.78 -14.22 -2.53
N GLU A 149 -3.33 -15.13 -3.40
CA GLU A 149 -3.17 -14.82 -4.82
C GLU A 149 -4.54 -14.70 -5.48
N ILE A 150 -4.69 -13.67 -6.30
CA ILE A 150 -5.92 -13.40 -7.06
C ILE A 150 -5.69 -13.88 -8.49
N PRO A 151 -6.54 -14.79 -9.00
CA PRO A 151 -6.42 -15.29 -10.37
C PRO A 151 -6.66 -14.21 -11.43
#